data_0ce2c9362d5496aad8c7940063085fb4
#
_entry.id   0ce2c9362d5496aad8c7940063085fb4
#
_cell.length_a   1.000
_cell.length_b   1.000
_cell.length_c   1.000
_cell.angle_alpha   90.00
_cell.angle_beta   90.00
_cell.angle_gamma   90.00
#
_symmetry.space_group_name_H-M   'P 1'
#
loop_
_entity.id
_entity.type
_entity.pdbx_description
1 polymer ?
#
loop_
_entity_poly.entity_id
_entity_poly.type
_entity_poly.pdbx_seq_one_letter_code
_entity_poly.pdbx_strand_id
1 'polypeptide(L)'
;MIAHVVLFKPRADLSPEARHRLAESFEAALQQIPTIRRARVGRRILHGRGYESLMAVDYQYAAVIEFDDAAGLKGYLEHPVHERLASQFFEAFEQALMYDFELTDDATGLAALRS
;
A
#
# COMPACT_ATOMS: atom_id res chain seq x y z
N MET A 1 -15.58 -2.80 5.32
CA MET A 1 -14.16 -2.40 5.47
C MET A 1 -13.53 -2.30 4.09
N ILE A 2 -12.95 -1.16 3.78
CA ILE A 2 -12.21 -0.96 2.53
C ILE A 2 -10.73 -1.08 2.81
N ALA A 3 -10.01 -1.84 2.00
CA ALA A 3 -8.55 -1.94 2.08
C ALA A 3 -7.91 -1.37 0.82
N HIS A 4 -7.00 -0.42 1.01
CA HIS A 4 -6.12 0.12 -0.01
C HIS A 4 -4.81 -0.65 0.09
N VAL A 5 -4.51 -1.47 -0.91
CA VAL A 5 -3.36 -2.36 -0.91
C VAL A 5 -2.33 -1.84 -1.90
N VAL A 6 -1.14 -1.58 -1.41
CA VAL A 6 -0.04 -1.06 -2.23
C VAL A 6 1.13 -2.02 -2.12
N LEU A 7 1.59 -2.53 -3.26
CA LEU A 7 2.84 -3.28 -3.34
C LEU A 7 3.84 -2.41 -4.09
N PHE A 8 5.07 -2.31 -3.57
CA PHE A 8 6.03 -1.41 -4.21
C PHE A 8 7.45 -1.93 -4.19
N LYS A 9 8.19 -1.54 -5.23
CA LYS A 9 9.59 -1.86 -5.42
C LYS A 9 10.35 -0.55 -5.58
N PRO A 10 11.11 -0.12 -4.56
CA PRO A 10 11.94 1.08 -4.66
C PRO A 10 12.99 0.94 -5.75
N ARG A 11 13.37 2.05 -6.35
CA ARG A 11 14.48 2.08 -7.29
C ARG A 11 15.77 1.68 -6.58
N ALA A 12 16.59 0.87 -7.23
CA ALA A 12 17.86 0.40 -6.65
C ALA A 12 18.85 1.54 -6.43
N ASP A 13 18.72 2.62 -7.20
CA ASP A 13 19.63 3.78 -7.18
C ASP A 13 19.19 4.89 -6.21
N LEU A 14 18.15 4.66 -5.39
CA LEU A 14 17.76 5.63 -4.38
C LEU A 14 18.87 5.84 -3.36
N SER A 15 19.21 7.10 -3.12
CA SER A 15 20.15 7.45 -2.05
C SER A 15 19.57 7.12 -0.67
N PRO A 16 20.44 6.93 0.35
CA PRO A 16 19.97 6.76 1.73
C PRO A 16 19.07 7.92 2.20
N GLU A 17 19.38 9.14 1.79
CA GLU A 17 18.59 10.34 2.14
C GLU A 17 17.20 10.29 1.50
N ALA A 18 17.11 9.88 0.23
CA ALA A 18 15.82 9.74 -0.45
C ALA A 18 14.96 8.64 0.18
N ARG A 19 15.58 7.53 0.57
CA ARG A 19 14.89 6.44 1.27
C ARG A 19 14.34 6.93 2.61
N HIS A 20 15.12 7.69 3.34
CA HIS A 20 14.71 8.23 4.64
C HIS A 20 13.54 9.20 4.49
N ARG A 21 13.61 10.12 3.52
CA ARG A 21 12.51 11.07 3.24
C ARG A 21 11.23 10.36 2.84
N LEU A 22 11.34 9.29 2.04
CA LEU A 22 10.18 8.50 1.64
C LEU A 22 9.52 7.84 2.86
N ALA A 23 10.32 7.23 3.72
CA ALA A 23 9.83 6.61 4.95
C ALA A 23 9.15 7.63 5.87
N GLU A 24 9.72 8.81 6.03
CA GLU A 24 9.13 9.89 6.83
C GLU A 24 7.80 10.36 6.24
N SER A 25 7.72 10.48 4.92
CA SER A 25 6.47 10.90 4.26
C SER A 25 5.37 9.87 4.42
N PHE A 26 5.71 8.57 4.33
CA PHE A 26 4.77 7.50 4.62
C PHE A 26 4.27 7.57 6.06
N GLU A 27 5.20 7.67 7.00
CA GLU A 27 4.88 7.75 8.42
C GLU A 27 3.96 8.94 8.71
N ALA A 28 4.27 10.11 8.15
CA ALA A 28 3.44 11.30 8.31
C ALA A 28 2.03 11.10 7.76
N ALA A 29 1.90 10.49 6.57
CA ALA A 29 0.60 10.23 5.98
C ALA A 29 -0.23 9.28 6.84
N LEU A 30 0.39 8.19 7.32
CA LEU A 30 -0.31 7.21 8.14
C LEU A 30 -0.72 7.75 9.52
N GLN A 31 0.01 8.72 10.05
CA GLN A 31 -0.30 9.31 11.35
C GLN A 31 -1.26 10.50 11.28
N GLN A 32 -1.21 11.28 10.20
CA GLN A 32 -1.91 12.56 10.12
C GLN A 32 -3.25 12.52 9.41
N ILE A 33 -3.52 11.49 8.61
CA ILE A 33 -4.78 11.42 7.87
C ILE A 33 -5.85 10.74 8.72
N PRO A 34 -6.88 11.49 9.14
CA PRO A 34 -7.80 11.00 10.19
C PRO A 34 -8.78 9.92 9.72
N THR A 35 -8.98 9.75 8.41
CA THR A 35 -9.91 8.73 7.90
C THR A 35 -9.33 7.33 7.93
N ILE A 36 -8.03 7.18 8.17
CA ILE A 36 -7.38 5.87 8.28
C ILE A 36 -7.87 5.18 9.56
N ARG A 37 -8.44 4.00 9.40
CA ARG A 37 -8.85 3.15 10.52
C ARG A 37 -7.69 2.33 11.06
N ARG A 38 -6.88 1.77 10.16
CA ARG A 38 -5.76 0.92 10.48
C ARG A 38 -4.77 0.94 9.32
N ALA A 39 -3.49 0.96 9.64
CA ALA A 39 -2.43 0.91 8.63
C ALA A 39 -1.32 -0.04 9.08
N ARG A 40 -0.89 -0.88 8.15
CA ARG A 40 0.22 -1.81 8.38
C ARG A 40 1.14 -1.76 7.17
N VAL A 41 2.44 -1.69 7.44
CA VAL A 41 3.46 -1.66 6.40
C VAL A 41 4.53 -2.68 6.75
N GLY A 42 5.03 -3.38 5.76
CA GLY A 42 6.06 -4.37 5.98
C GLY A 42 6.82 -4.72 4.72
N ARG A 43 7.81 -5.59 4.90
CA ARG A 43 8.63 -6.08 3.79
C ARG A 43 8.28 -7.51 3.44
N ARG A 44 8.53 -7.87 2.18
CA ARG A 44 8.34 -9.22 1.67
C ARG A 44 9.24 -10.20 2.42
N ILE A 45 8.67 -11.35 2.77
CA ILE A 45 9.44 -12.48 3.26
C ILE A 45 9.56 -13.54 2.16
N LEU A 46 10.70 -14.22 2.11
CA LEU A 46 10.93 -15.34 1.23
C LEU A 46 11.14 -16.59 2.08
N HIS A 47 10.45 -17.67 1.74
CA HIS A 47 10.46 -18.91 2.53
C HIS A 47 10.70 -20.17 1.69
N GLY A 48 11.08 -20.00 0.42
CA GLY A 48 11.47 -21.10 -0.47
C GLY A 48 10.33 -21.87 -1.14
N ARG A 49 9.10 -21.38 -1.05
CA ARG A 49 7.98 -22.01 -1.75
C ARG A 49 8.04 -21.74 -3.25
N GLY A 50 7.59 -22.71 -4.04
CA GLY A 50 7.68 -22.62 -5.50
C GLY A 50 6.98 -21.43 -6.13
N TYR A 51 5.87 -20.95 -5.53
CA TYR A 51 5.16 -19.80 -6.10
C TYR A 51 5.98 -18.51 -6.09
N GLU A 52 7.00 -18.40 -5.25
CA GLU A 52 7.85 -17.21 -5.21
C GLU A 52 8.56 -16.98 -6.54
N SER A 53 9.01 -18.07 -7.18
CA SER A 53 9.69 -17.97 -8.49
C SER A 53 8.73 -17.67 -9.65
N LEU A 54 7.42 -17.83 -9.44
CA LEU A 54 6.41 -17.53 -10.45
C LEU A 54 6.03 -16.04 -10.46
N MET A 55 6.41 -15.28 -9.43
CA MET A 55 6.10 -13.86 -9.37
C MET A 55 7.05 -13.07 -10.25
N ALA A 56 6.49 -12.36 -11.23
CA ALA A 56 7.28 -11.64 -12.23
C ALA A 56 8.06 -10.47 -11.64
N VAL A 57 7.57 -9.89 -10.57
CA VAL A 57 8.18 -8.72 -9.93
C VAL A 57 8.40 -8.98 -8.45
N ASP A 58 9.59 -8.65 -7.96
CA ASP A 58 9.89 -8.68 -6.53
C ASP A 58 9.43 -7.37 -5.89
N TYR A 59 8.16 -7.32 -5.48
CA TYR A 59 7.68 -6.20 -4.67
C TYR A 59 8.18 -6.38 -3.25
N GLN A 60 9.15 -5.58 -2.87
CA GLN A 60 9.87 -5.72 -1.61
C GLN A 60 9.07 -5.24 -0.40
N TYR A 61 8.05 -4.39 -0.64
CA TYR A 61 7.26 -3.78 0.42
C TYR A 61 5.77 -3.84 0.11
N ALA A 62 4.99 -3.86 1.18
CA ALA A 62 3.54 -3.77 1.07
C ALA A 62 3.00 -2.81 2.13
N ALA A 63 1.97 -2.05 1.77
CA ALA A 63 1.18 -1.27 2.70
C ALA A 63 -0.28 -1.70 2.58
N VAL A 64 -0.93 -1.94 3.71
CA VAL A 64 -2.36 -2.26 3.77
C VAL A 64 -3.02 -1.21 4.65
N ILE A 65 -3.82 -0.37 4.04
CA ILE A 65 -4.44 0.77 4.70
C ILE A 65 -5.94 0.57 4.67
N GLU A 66 -6.58 0.53 5.84
CA GLU A 66 -7.99 0.20 5.96
C GLU A 66 -8.82 1.42 6.36
N PHE A 67 -10.02 1.50 5.78
CA PHE A 67 -11.00 2.56 6.00
C PHE A 67 -12.35 1.93 6.30
N ASP A 68 -13.19 2.64 7.07
CA ASP A 68 -14.53 2.17 7.39
C ASP A 68 -15.40 2.03 6.13
N ASP A 69 -15.23 2.95 5.17
CA ASP A 69 -16.03 3.02 3.96
C ASP A 69 -15.29 3.70 2.81
N ALA A 70 -15.94 3.77 1.65
CA ALA A 70 -15.35 4.39 0.47
C ALA A 70 -15.11 5.90 0.65
N ALA A 71 -15.93 6.57 1.47
CA ALA A 71 -15.72 8.00 1.76
C ALA A 71 -14.40 8.22 2.53
N GLY A 72 -14.06 7.30 3.43
CA GLY A 72 -12.79 7.34 4.15
C GLY A 72 -11.59 7.21 3.22
N LEU A 73 -11.64 6.28 2.28
CA LEU A 73 -10.61 6.13 1.25
C LEU A 73 -10.48 7.40 0.41
N LYS A 74 -11.61 7.97 -0.03
CA LYS A 74 -11.61 9.20 -0.82
C LYS A 74 -10.96 10.35 -0.04
N GLY A 75 -11.29 10.50 1.24
CA GLY A 75 -10.69 11.53 2.10
C GLY A 75 -9.18 11.35 2.24
N TYR A 76 -8.70 10.12 2.30
CA TYR A 76 -7.27 9.80 2.31
C TYR A 76 -6.60 10.24 1.01
N LEU A 77 -7.16 9.84 -0.13
CA LEU A 77 -6.58 10.12 -1.44
C LEU A 77 -6.55 11.62 -1.76
N GLU A 78 -7.50 12.39 -1.26
CA GLU A 78 -7.59 13.83 -1.48
C GLU A 78 -6.84 14.66 -0.44
N HIS A 79 -6.32 14.03 0.62
CA HIS A 79 -5.64 14.76 1.69
C HIS A 79 -4.30 15.33 1.19
N PRO A 80 -3.96 16.59 1.56
CA PRO A 80 -2.71 17.21 1.11
C PRO A 80 -1.44 16.43 1.49
N VAL A 81 -1.44 15.75 2.63
CA VAL A 81 -0.31 14.91 3.05
C VAL A 81 -0.15 13.72 2.13
N HIS A 82 -1.26 13.12 1.67
CA HIS A 82 -1.22 12.04 0.69
C HIS A 82 -0.71 12.52 -0.66
N GLU A 83 -1.10 13.70 -1.09
CA GLU A 83 -0.63 14.26 -2.37
C GLU A 83 0.89 14.44 -2.37
N ARG A 84 1.46 14.90 -1.26
CA ARG A 84 2.91 15.01 -1.12
C ARG A 84 3.59 13.65 -1.15
N LEU A 85 3.02 12.66 -0.46
CA LEU A 85 3.52 11.29 -0.51
C LEU A 85 3.48 10.75 -1.94
N ALA A 86 2.37 10.94 -2.64
CA ALA A 86 2.19 10.43 -4.00
C ALA A 86 3.23 10.99 -4.98
N SER A 87 3.56 12.28 -4.88
CA SER A 87 4.56 12.87 -5.76
C SER A 87 5.96 12.27 -5.54
N GLN A 88 6.33 11.99 -4.28
CA GLN A 88 7.59 11.33 -3.96
C GLN A 88 7.59 9.86 -4.37
N PHE A 89 6.43 9.21 -4.23
CA PHE A 89 6.23 7.80 -4.52
C PHE A 89 6.58 7.46 -5.98
N PHE A 90 6.05 8.23 -6.92
CA PHE A 90 6.28 7.97 -8.33
C PHE A 90 7.73 8.20 -8.76
N GLU A 91 8.43 9.09 -8.08
CA GLU A 91 9.85 9.32 -8.34
C GLU A 91 10.74 8.23 -7.73
N ALA A 92 10.32 7.65 -6.61
CA ALA A 92 11.13 6.74 -5.80
C ALA A 92 11.01 5.28 -6.22
N PHE A 93 9.92 4.88 -6.91
CA PHE A 93 9.65 3.48 -7.19
C PHE A 93 9.85 3.12 -8.64
N GLU A 94 10.48 1.95 -8.83
CA GLU A 94 10.60 1.31 -10.13
C GLU A 94 9.26 0.75 -10.59
N GLN A 95 8.54 0.10 -9.67
CA GLN A 95 7.22 -0.46 -9.93
C GLN A 95 6.35 -0.39 -8.67
N ALA A 96 5.04 -0.25 -8.87
CA ALA A 96 4.06 -0.31 -7.81
C ALA A 96 2.73 -0.83 -8.33
N LEU A 97 1.97 -1.48 -7.46
CA LEU A 97 0.58 -1.87 -7.69
C LEU A 97 -0.26 -1.27 -6.58
N MET A 98 -1.41 -0.70 -6.97
CA MET A 98 -2.36 -0.10 -6.03
C MET A 98 -3.75 -0.60 -6.36
N TYR A 99 -4.36 -1.34 -5.43
CA TYR A 99 -5.70 -1.89 -5.60
C TYR A 99 -6.53 -1.64 -4.36
N ASP A 100 -7.81 -1.40 -4.57
CA ASP A 100 -8.77 -1.17 -3.50
C ASP A 100 -9.79 -2.30 -3.47
N PHE A 101 -10.05 -2.82 -2.27
CA PHE A 101 -10.93 -3.96 -2.07
C PHE A 101 -11.95 -3.66 -0.98
N GLU A 102 -13.16 -4.16 -1.16
CA GLU A 102 -14.14 -4.26 -0.10
C GLU A 102 -13.97 -5.63 0.57
N LEU A 103 -13.65 -5.61 1.86
CA LEU A 103 -13.33 -6.83 2.61
C LEU A 103 -14.46 -7.22 3.55
N THR A 104 -14.68 -8.52 3.69
CA THR A 104 -15.49 -9.11 4.75
C THR A 104 -14.60 -9.92 5.68
N ASP A 105 -15.08 -10.19 6.91
CA ASP A 105 -14.31 -10.94 7.90
C ASP A 105 -14.30 -12.44 7.64
N ASP A 106 -15.06 -12.88 6.63
CA ASP A 106 -15.21 -14.29 6.27
C ASP A 106 -15.27 -14.46 4.74
N ALA A 107 -15.60 -15.65 4.29
CA ALA A 107 -15.65 -15.98 2.87
C ALA A 107 -16.86 -15.38 2.13
N THR A 108 -17.77 -14.68 2.80
CA THR A 108 -18.93 -14.06 2.13
C THR A 108 -18.51 -13.02 1.08
N GLY A 109 -17.32 -12.43 1.23
CA GLY A 109 -16.74 -11.55 0.21
C GLY A 109 -16.56 -12.23 -1.15
N LEU A 110 -16.55 -13.55 -1.21
CA LEU A 110 -16.44 -14.31 -2.45
C LEU A 110 -17.81 -14.58 -3.13
N ALA A 111 -18.89 -13.99 -2.62
CA ALA A 111 -20.23 -14.26 -3.16
C ALA A 111 -20.33 -14.00 -4.67
N ALA A 112 -19.67 -12.94 -5.16
CA ALA A 112 -19.67 -12.63 -6.59
C ALA A 112 -18.97 -13.70 -7.44
N LEU A 113 -18.03 -14.45 -6.87
CA LEU A 113 -17.35 -15.53 -7.56
C LEU A 113 -18.30 -16.69 -7.91
N ARG A 114 -19.35 -16.87 -7.11
CA ARG A 114 -20.33 -17.96 -7.27
C ARG A 114 -21.49 -17.63 -8.20
N SER A 115 -21.57 -16.38 -8.63
CA SER A 115 -22.68 -15.91 -9.48
C SER A 115 -22.63 -16.46 -10.90
#